data_2999a9443c79a77b9b408f4490730b62
#
_entry.id   2999a9443c79a77b9b408f4490730b62
#
_cell.length_a   1.000
_cell.length_b   1.000
_cell.length_c   1.000
_cell.angle_alpha   90.00
_cell.angle_beta   90.00
_cell.angle_gamma   90.00
#
_symmetry.space_group_name_H-M   'P 1'
#
loop_
_entity.id
_entity.type
_entity.pdbx_description
1 polymer ?
#
loop_
_entity_poly.entity_id
_entity_poly.type
_entity_poly.pdbx_seq_one_letter_code
_entity_poly.pdbx_strand_id
1 'polypeptide(L)'
;MVRPQRGVTCVRNKRTGHDLSLDVVTLPESFSDKVPFRAQHLVLQAVQKILEQSGFRFVQHLLPQECHSFDWECAESMELHKLFPFLDQHKEKICFQGFRQILIKLHRMRGMVTSIRHAAVHRIVQDRKSFLGMLQTAVAFTRCIGDDKCTQQLGCLCISLDTFLAKLNERSNHLQERIRFQISLCQSRPKELMQRRVLLPNAIKKVTEQSEQTFNLQVQEFVRKNLC
;
A
#
# COMPACT_ATOMS: atom_id res chain seq x y z
N MET A 1 5.72 -27.77 -12.66
CA MET A 1 6.32 -28.03 -11.34
C MET A 1 5.43 -27.43 -10.26
N VAL A 2 4.67 -28.28 -9.59
CA VAL A 2 3.68 -27.90 -8.56
C VAL A 2 4.40 -27.99 -7.22
N ARG A 3 4.41 -26.89 -6.44
CA ARG A 3 4.93 -26.89 -5.07
C ARG A 3 3.86 -27.45 -4.12
N PRO A 4 4.20 -28.34 -3.19
CA PRO A 4 3.26 -28.91 -2.26
C PRO A 4 2.87 -27.88 -1.18
N GLN A 5 1.58 -27.78 -0.93
CA GLN A 5 1.01 -27.08 0.21
C GLN A 5 1.41 -27.81 1.50
N ARG A 6 1.97 -27.09 2.47
CA ARG A 6 2.22 -27.63 3.81
C ARG A 6 0.89 -27.76 4.54
N GLY A 7 0.44 -29.00 4.69
CA GLY A 7 -0.70 -29.37 5.48
C GLY A 7 -0.45 -29.06 6.96
N VAL A 8 -1.44 -28.43 7.58
CA VAL A 8 -1.51 -28.29 9.04
C VAL A 8 -1.85 -29.67 9.60
N THR A 9 -0.86 -30.36 10.14
CA THR A 9 -1.07 -31.61 10.88
C THR A 9 -1.61 -31.29 12.26
N CYS A 10 -2.89 -31.60 12.45
CA CYS A 10 -3.55 -31.59 13.75
C CYS A 10 -3.03 -32.80 14.56
N VAL A 11 -2.10 -32.59 15.47
CA VAL A 11 -1.62 -33.63 16.39
C VAL A 11 -2.64 -33.81 17.48
N ARG A 12 -3.33 -34.94 17.44
CA ARG A 12 -4.28 -35.43 18.45
C ARG A 12 -3.48 -35.99 19.63
N ASN A 13 -3.22 -35.18 20.66
CA ASN A 13 -2.61 -35.69 21.89
C ASN A 13 -3.64 -36.30 22.83
N LYS A 14 -3.36 -37.58 23.22
CA LYS A 14 -4.11 -38.36 24.18
C LYS A 14 -3.93 -37.75 25.58
N ARG A 15 -5.06 -37.66 26.30
CA ARG A 15 -5.19 -37.18 27.67
C ARG A 15 -4.42 -38.05 28.63
N THR A 16 -3.52 -37.51 29.41
CA THR A 16 -3.21 -37.90 30.79
C THR A 16 -2.59 -36.72 31.53
N GLY A 17 -3.13 -36.36 32.70
CA GLY A 17 -2.48 -35.43 33.64
C GLY A 17 -2.84 -33.95 33.46
N HIS A 18 -3.49 -33.39 34.51
CA HIS A 18 -3.77 -31.96 34.65
C HIS A 18 -2.48 -31.13 34.68
N ASP A 19 -2.00 -30.75 33.54
CA ASP A 19 -1.06 -29.64 33.45
C ASP A 19 -1.80 -28.51 32.69
N LEU A 20 -2.30 -27.54 33.47
CA LEU A 20 -2.88 -26.30 32.96
C LEU A 20 -1.74 -25.41 32.46
N SER A 21 -1.01 -25.85 31.44
CA SER A 21 -0.16 -24.91 30.68
C SER A 21 -1.11 -23.92 30.02
N LEU A 22 -1.10 -22.71 30.52
CA LEU A 22 -1.72 -21.56 29.89
C LEU A 22 -1.06 -21.40 28.50
N ASP A 23 -1.71 -21.95 27.47
CA ASP A 23 -1.34 -21.62 26.11
C ASP A 23 -1.30 -20.09 26.02
N VAL A 24 -0.12 -19.57 25.78
CA VAL A 24 0.09 -18.14 25.61
C VAL A 24 -0.81 -17.70 24.46
N VAL A 25 -1.86 -16.94 24.79
CA VAL A 25 -2.70 -16.32 23.76
C VAL A 25 -1.81 -15.36 23.00
N THR A 26 -1.26 -15.83 21.86
CA THR A 26 -0.54 -14.97 20.94
C THR A 26 -1.54 -13.97 20.38
N LEU A 27 -1.43 -12.72 20.83
CA LEU A 27 -2.18 -11.62 20.24
C LEU A 27 -1.77 -11.51 18.75
N PRO A 28 -2.71 -11.23 17.84
CA PRO A 28 -2.38 -11.01 16.44
C PRO A 28 -1.29 -9.93 16.32
N GLU A 29 -0.36 -10.13 15.37
CA GLU A 29 0.69 -9.16 15.07
C GLU A 29 0.09 -7.76 14.94
N SER A 30 0.80 -6.77 15.46
CA SER A 30 0.31 -5.39 15.46
C SER A 30 -0.01 -4.95 14.01
N PHE A 31 -1.11 -4.22 13.83
CA PHE A 31 -1.47 -3.60 12.55
C PHE A 31 -0.40 -2.62 12.02
N SER A 32 0.65 -2.34 12.82
CA SER A 32 1.66 -1.33 12.52
C SER A 32 2.42 -1.58 11.22
N ASP A 33 2.55 -2.85 10.79
CA ASP A 33 3.43 -3.21 9.69
C ASP A 33 2.73 -3.49 8.37
N LYS A 34 1.40 -3.53 8.35
CA LYS A 34 0.63 -3.85 7.13
C LYS A 34 -0.40 -2.77 6.82
N VAL A 35 -0.35 -2.26 5.62
CA VAL A 35 -1.45 -1.45 5.08
C VAL A 35 -2.49 -2.43 4.49
N PRO A 36 -3.81 -2.27 4.78
CA PRO A 36 -4.84 -3.16 4.23
C PRO A 36 -4.76 -3.24 2.71
N PHE A 37 -4.79 -4.46 2.17
CA PHE A 37 -4.61 -4.72 0.74
C PHE A 37 -5.54 -3.88 -0.15
N ARG A 38 -6.81 -3.79 0.23
CA ARG A 38 -7.81 -3.03 -0.56
C ARG A 38 -7.46 -1.55 -0.67
N ALA A 39 -6.94 -0.96 0.41
CA ALA A 39 -6.47 0.42 0.42
C ALA A 39 -5.20 0.58 -0.42
N GLN A 40 -4.21 -0.34 -0.29
CA GLN A 40 -3.01 -0.31 -1.13
C GLN A 40 -3.37 -0.32 -2.62
N HIS A 41 -4.22 -1.25 -3.02
CA HIS A 41 -4.58 -1.43 -4.42
C HIS A 41 -5.27 -0.18 -4.98
N LEU A 42 -6.25 0.38 -4.25
CA LEU A 42 -6.96 1.58 -4.66
C LEU A 42 -6.01 2.78 -4.82
N VAL A 43 -5.10 2.97 -3.86
CA VAL A 43 -4.11 4.05 -3.89
C VAL A 43 -3.14 3.85 -5.06
N LEU A 44 -2.61 2.65 -5.26
CA LEU A 44 -1.65 2.40 -6.35
C LEU A 44 -2.27 2.56 -7.73
N GLN A 45 -3.54 2.20 -7.91
CA GLN A 45 -4.28 2.48 -9.16
C GLN A 45 -4.42 3.99 -9.43
N ALA A 46 -4.79 4.76 -8.40
CA ALA A 46 -4.91 6.21 -8.52
C ALA A 46 -3.53 6.87 -8.80
N VAL A 47 -2.49 6.43 -8.10
CA VAL A 47 -1.12 6.89 -8.31
C VAL A 47 -0.63 6.57 -9.73
N GLN A 48 -0.86 5.34 -10.22
CA GLN A 48 -0.52 4.95 -11.59
C GLN A 48 -1.17 5.91 -12.59
N LYS A 49 -2.48 6.16 -12.47
CA LYS A 49 -3.21 7.06 -13.37
C LYS A 49 -2.63 8.49 -13.36
N ILE A 50 -2.28 9.02 -12.18
CA ILE A 50 -1.67 10.33 -12.05
C ILE A 50 -0.30 10.37 -12.74
N LEU A 51 0.52 9.32 -12.56
CA LEU A 51 1.84 9.24 -13.20
C LEU A 51 1.73 9.13 -14.73
N GLU A 52 0.77 8.37 -15.24
CA GLU A 52 0.48 8.27 -16.69
C GLU A 52 0.05 9.63 -17.24
N GLN A 53 -0.87 10.32 -16.60
CA GLN A 53 -1.31 11.66 -17.00
C GLN A 53 -0.16 12.68 -16.96
N SER A 54 0.63 12.65 -15.90
CA SER A 54 1.76 13.57 -15.73
C SER A 54 2.88 13.29 -16.74
N GLY A 55 3.23 12.02 -16.92
CA GLY A 55 4.21 11.57 -17.91
C GLY A 55 3.79 11.90 -19.35
N PHE A 56 2.51 11.67 -19.69
CA PHE A 56 1.96 11.99 -20.99
C PHE A 56 2.06 13.49 -21.30
N ARG A 57 1.63 14.37 -20.38
CA ARG A 57 1.77 15.82 -20.56
C ARG A 57 3.21 16.25 -20.79
N PHE A 58 4.14 15.65 -20.03
CA PHE A 58 5.55 15.93 -20.16
C PHE A 58 6.10 15.55 -21.53
N VAL A 59 5.85 14.33 -22.02
CA VAL A 59 6.35 13.89 -23.33
C VAL A 59 5.63 14.59 -24.48
N GLN A 60 4.34 14.87 -24.36
CA GLN A 60 3.57 15.62 -25.35
C GLN A 60 4.08 17.05 -25.51
N HIS A 61 4.50 17.68 -24.41
CA HIS A 61 5.11 19.02 -24.46
C HIS A 61 6.48 19.02 -25.12
N LEU A 62 7.31 17.99 -24.85
CA LEU A 62 8.68 17.92 -25.39
C LEU A 62 8.74 17.37 -26.82
N LEU A 63 7.94 16.38 -27.13
CA LEU A 63 8.02 15.55 -28.32
C LEU A 63 6.63 15.31 -28.93
N PRO A 64 5.87 16.35 -29.30
CA PRO A 64 4.49 16.20 -29.76
C PRO A 64 4.37 15.34 -31.03
N GLN A 65 5.30 15.47 -31.98
CA GLN A 65 5.27 14.71 -33.24
C GLN A 65 5.54 13.22 -33.00
N GLU A 66 6.48 12.92 -32.10
CA GLU A 66 6.83 11.57 -31.73
C GLU A 66 5.69 10.87 -30.97
N CYS A 67 4.96 11.59 -30.11
CA CYS A 67 3.77 11.06 -29.44
C CYS A 67 2.72 10.62 -30.46
N HIS A 68 2.48 11.41 -31.51
CA HIS A 68 1.57 11.04 -32.60
C HIS A 68 2.02 9.78 -33.35
N SER A 69 3.31 9.59 -33.56
CA SER A 69 3.82 8.40 -34.26
C SER A 69 3.70 7.11 -33.43
N PHE A 70 3.47 7.23 -32.12
CA PHE A 70 3.22 6.11 -31.20
C PHE A 70 1.74 5.89 -30.88
N ASP A 71 0.82 6.58 -31.61
CA ASP A 71 -0.64 6.54 -31.36
C ASP A 71 -1.01 6.93 -29.91
N TRP A 72 -0.22 7.80 -29.27
CA TRP A 72 -0.52 8.32 -27.95
C TRP A 72 -1.40 9.56 -28.04
N GLU A 73 -2.69 9.34 -28.17
CA GLU A 73 -3.69 10.42 -28.23
C GLU A 73 -4.09 10.92 -26.84
N CYS A 74 -3.97 10.09 -25.83
CA CYS A 74 -4.33 10.39 -24.45
C CYS A 74 -3.38 9.69 -23.44
N ALA A 75 -3.49 10.07 -22.18
CA ALA A 75 -2.66 9.51 -21.11
C ALA A 75 -2.86 8.00 -20.93
N GLU A 76 -4.09 7.53 -21.16
CA GLU A 76 -4.47 6.12 -21.02
C GLU A 76 -3.82 5.24 -22.10
N SER A 77 -3.53 5.78 -23.31
CA SER A 77 -2.83 5.05 -24.37
C SER A 77 -1.32 4.93 -24.09
N MET A 78 -0.77 5.88 -23.32
CA MET A 78 0.61 5.84 -22.84
C MET A 78 0.70 5.06 -21.54
N GLU A 79 0.72 3.75 -21.57
CA GLU A 79 0.97 2.97 -20.37
C GLU A 79 2.31 3.31 -19.72
N LEU A 80 2.34 3.45 -18.39
CA LEU A 80 3.50 3.92 -17.62
C LEU A 80 4.81 3.15 -17.91
N HIS A 81 4.73 1.87 -18.26
CA HIS A 81 5.91 1.06 -18.61
C HIS A 81 6.51 1.42 -19.99
N LYS A 82 5.73 2.03 -20.87
CA LYS A 82 6.19 2.47 -22.21
C LYS A 82 6.92 3.79 -22.17
N LEU A 83 6.74 4.59 -21.11
CA LEU A 83 7.35 5.91 -20.96
C LEU A 83 8.87 5.85 -21.04
N PHE A 84 9.52 4.97 -20.28
CA PHE A 84 10.97 4.93 -20.22
C PHE A 84 11.63 4.46 -21.51
N PRO A 85 11.16 3.38 -22.19
CA PRO A 85 11.63 3.04 -23.54
C PRO A 85 11.49 4.21 -24.54
N PHE A 86 10.38 4.94 -24.50
CA PHE A 86 10.19 6.12 -25.33
C PHE A 86 11.21 7.22 -25.02
N LEU A 87 11.46 7.53 -23.76
CA LEU A 87 12.49 8.50 -23.36
C LEU A 87 13.89 8.07 -23.77
N ASP A 88 14.20 6.75 -23.71
CA ASP A 88 15.47 6.19 -24.17
C ASP A 88 15.66 6.35 -25.68
N GLN A 89 14.61 6.06 -26.46
CA GLN A 89 14.62 6.17 -27.91
C GLN A 89 14.85 7.61 -28.37
N HIS A 90 14.31 8.59 -27.67
CA HIS A 90 14.39 10.01 -28.04
C HIS A 90 15.39 10.82 -27.20
N LYS A 91 16.31 10.14 -26.50
CA LYS A 91 17.26 10.72 -25.57
C LYS A 91 18.06 11.90 -26.15
N GLU A 92 18.53 11.78 -27.37
CA GLU A 92 19.34 12.83 -28.00
C GLU A 92 18.54 14.13 -28.20
N LYS A 93 17.32 14.02 -28.71
CA LYS A 93 16.41 15.17 -28.87
C LYS A 93 16.11 15.85 -27.54
N ILE A 94 15.81 15.06 -26.49
CA ILE A 94 15.53 15.54 -25.14
C ILE A 94 16.76 16.26 -24.55
N CYS A 95 17.94 15.70 -24.71
CA CYS A 95 19.20 16.31 -24.26
C CYS A 95 19.52 17.61 -24.99
N PHE A 96 19.26 17.67 -26.28
CA PHE A 96 19.43 18.87 -27.08
C PHE A 96 18.54 20.03 -26.62
N GLN A 97 17.33 19.73 -26.17
CA GLN A 97 16.39 20.69 -25.58
C GLN A 97 16.73 21.11 -24.13
N GLY A 98 17.87 20.69 -23.59
CA GLY A 98 18.31 21.09 -22.24
C GLY A 98 17.78 20.22 -21.10
N PHE A 99 16.99 19.14 -21.36
CA PHE A 99 16.38 18.32 -20.33
C PHE A 99 17.23 17.11 -19.86
N ARG A 100 18.55 17.13 -20.15
CA ARG A 100 19.46 16.03 -19.77
C ARG A 100 19.43 15.67 -18.28
N GLN A 101 19.40 16.66 -17.41
CA GLN A 101 19.39 16.43 -15.95
C GLN A 101 18.09 15.80 -15.46
N ILE A 102 16.98 16.19 -16.07
CA ILE A 102 15.67 15.60 -15.77
C ILE A 102 15.66 14.13 -16.21
N LEU A 103 16.14 13.83 -17.39
CA LEU A 103 16.24 12.47 -17.91
C LEU A 103 17.06 11.56 -16.99
N ILE A 104 18.21 12.02 -16.49
CA ILE A 104 19.05 11.28 -15.53
C ILE A 104 18.28 10.99 -14.24
N LYS A 105 17.54 11.98 -13.69
CA LYS A 105 16.72 11.80 -12.48
C LYS A 105 15.59 10.81 -12.72
N LEU A 106 14.89 10.89 -13.85
CA LEU A 106 13.82 9.97 -14.23
C LEU A 106 14.33 8.53 -14.31
N HIS A 107 15.49 8.31 -14.94
CA HIS A 107 16.08 6.96 -15.02
C HIS A 107 16.41 6.34 -13.66
N ARG A 108 16.84 7.14 -12.69
CA ARG A 108 17.05 6.66 -11.32
C ARG A 108 15.76 6.17 -10.67
N MET A 109 14.61 6.73 -11.03
CA MET A 109 13.30 6.36 -10.50
C MET A 109 12.60 5.25 -11.29
N ARG A 110 13.13 4.87 -12.48
CA ARG A 110 12.52 3.91 -13.41
C ARG A 110 12.04 2.64 -12.73
N GLY A 111 12.93 1.98 -11.96
CA GLY A 111 12.60 0.71 -11.30
C GLY A 111 11.39 0.82 -10.37
N MET A 112 11.35 1.86 -9.54
CA MET A 112 10.24 2.06 -8.60
C MET A 112 8.95 2.47 -9.32
N VAL A 113 9.02 3.34 -10.31
CA VAL A 113 7.86 3.75 -11.12
C VAL A 113 7.25 2.55 -11.86
N THR A 114 8.08 1.68 -12.44
CA THR A 114 7.63 0.44 -13.07
C THR A 114 7.01 -0.52 -12.04
N SER A 115 7.56 -0.57 -10.82
CA SER A 115 7.02 -1.38 -9.74
C SER A 115 5.65 -0.90 -9.26
N ILE A 116 5.38 0.42 -9.28
CA ILE A 116 4.05 0.98 -8.99
C ILE A 116 3.01 0.40 -9.95
N ARG A 117 3.26 0.48 -11.26
CA ARG A 117 2.37 -0.12 -12.27
C ARG A 117 2.20 -1.62 -12.06
N HIS A 118 3.30 -2.33 -11.84
CA HIS A 118 3.26 -3.77 -11.64
C HIS A 118 2.40 -4.16 -10.44
N ALA A 119 2.57 -3.46 -9.31
CA ALA A 119 1.77 -3.71 -8.11
C ALA A 119 0.29 -3.32 -8.29
N ALA A 120 0.00 -2.22 -9.00
CA ALA A 120 -1.36 -1.78 -9.27
C ALA A 120 -2.12 -2.75 -10.20
N VAL A 121 -1.49 -3.20 -11.28
CA VAL A 121 -2.12 -4.09 -12.29
C VAL A 121 -2.24 -5.52 -11.78
N HIS A 122 -1.17 -6.07 -11.20
CA HIS A 122 -1.13 -7.47 -10.75
C HIS A 122 -1.59 -7.67 -9.30
N ARG A 123 -2.06 -6.62 -8.64
CA ARG A 123 -2.59 -6.67 -7.27
C ARG A 123 -1.61 -7.28 -6.26
N ILE A 124 -0.34 -6.88 -6.36
CA ILE A 124 0.72 -7.41 -5.51
C ILE A 124 0.71 -6.67 -4.17
N VAL A 125 0.58 -7.43 -3.09
CA VAL A 125 0.67 -6.89 -1.73
C VAL A 125 2.07 -6.35 -1.48
N GLN A 126 2.15 -5.12 -0.98
CA GLN A 126 3.38 -4.45 -0.59
C GLN A 126 3.50 -4.42 0.95
N ASP A 127 4.71 -4.53 1.46
CA ASP A 127 4.97 -4.13 2.83
C ASP A 127 4.84 -2.60 2.98
N ARG A 128 4.66 -2.13 4.21
CA ARG A 128 4.44 -0.70 4.49
C ARG A 128 5.58 0.18 3.95
N LYS A 129 6.83 -0.24 4.12
CA LYS A 129 8.00 0.53 3.70
C LYS A 129 8.06 0.66 2.17
N SER A 130 7.88 -0.45 1.46
CA SER A 130 7.83 -0.47 -0.01
C SER A 130 6.68 0.37 -0.54
N PHE A 131 5.49 0.25 0.05
CA PHE A 131 4.32 1.02 -0.34
C PHE A 131 4.54 2.54 -0.18
N LEU A 132 5.04 3.00 0.98
CA LEU A 132 5.35 4.41 1.20
C LEU A 132 6.49 4.90 0.31
N GLY A 133 7.50 4.07 0.06
CA GLY A 133 8.58 4.38 -0.89
C GLY A 133 8.08 4.59 -2.32
N MET A 134 7.09 3.81 -2.77
CA MET A 134 6.42 4.00 -4.05
C MET A 134 5.72 5.37 -4.13
N LEU A 135 5.01 5.76 -3.08
CA LEU A 135 4.32 7.06 -3.04
C LEU A 135 5.30 8.23 -3.05
N GLN A 136 6.37 8.15 -2.26
CA GLN A 136 7.43 9.16 -2.25
C GLN A 136 8.10 9.28 -3.62
N THR A 137 8.33 8.16 -4.31
CA THR A 137 8.87 8.15 -5.67
C THR A 137 7.91 8.78 -6.67
N ALA A 138 6.60 8.54 -6.52
CA ALA A 138 5.59 9.18 -7.36
C ALA A 138 5.59 10.71 -7.21
N VAL A 139 5.70 11.22 -5.98
CA VAL A 139 5.86 12.68 -5.72
C VAL A 139 7.15 13.20 -6.33
N ALA A 140 8.27 12.47 -6.18
CA ALA A 140 9.56 12.87 -6.75
C ALA A 140 9.53 12.88 -8.27
N PHE A 141 8.85 11.94 -8.91
CA PHE A 141 8.66 11.85 -10.35
C PHE A 141 7.91 13.08 -10.89
N THR A 142 6.71 13.36 -10.35
CA THR A 142 5.90 14.51 -10.81
C THR A 142 6.61 15.85 -10.60
N ARG A 143 7.31 15.99 -9.48
CA ARG A 143 8.16 17.17 -9.21
C ARG A 143 9.31 17.29 -10.21
N CYS A 144 9.94 16.16 -10.56
CA CYS A 144 11.06 16.12 -11.49
C CYS A 144 10.68 16.64 -12.88
N ILE A 145 9.47 16.34 -13.34
CA ILE A 145 8.95 16.76 -14.65
C ILE A 145 8.19 18.10 -14.60
N GLY A 146 8.14 18.75 -13.42
CA GLY A 146 7.53 20.08 -13.28
C GLY A 146 6.00 20.07 -13.23
N ASP A 147 5.36 18.96 -12.91
CA ASP A 147 3.90 18.89 -12.76
C ASP A 147 3.49 19.19 -11.31
N ASP A 148 3.43 20.49 -10.99
CA ASP A 148 3.14 20.97 -9.63
C ASP A 148 1.76 20.54 -9.13
N LYS A 149 0.75 20.48 -10.00
CA LYS A 149 -0.60 20.04 -9.66
C LYS A 149 -0.59 18.59 -9.17
N CYS A 150 0.00 17.69 -9.94
CA CYS A 150 0.09 16.28 -9.56
C CYS A 150 1.02 16.08 -8.36
N THR A 151 2.09 16.87 -8.24
CA THR A 151 3.00 16.84 -7.09
C THR A 151 2.25 17.20 -5.80
N GLN A 152 1.42 18.24 -5.83
CA GLN A 152 0.60 18.63 -4.68
C GLN A 152 -0.44 17.58 -4.33
N GLN A 153 -1.16 17.03 -5.33
CA GLN A 153 -2.15 15.96 -5.11
C GLN A 153 -1.53 14.73 -4.43
N LEU A 154 -0.40 14.26 -4.94
CA LEU A 154 0.32 13.12 -4.38
C LEU A 154 0.90 13.44 -2.99
N GLY A 155 1.38 14.65 -2.77
CA GLY A 155 1.84 15.11 -1.46
C GLY A 155 0.72 15.09 -0.41
N CYS A 156 -0.45 15.61 -0.74
CA CYS A 156 -1.63 15.56 0.13
C CYS A 156 -2.06 14.11 0.41
N LEU A 157 -2.00 13.23 -0.59
CA LEU A 157 -2.28 11.80 -0.41
C LEU A 157 -1.32 11.17 0.60
N CYS A 158 -0.02 11.41 0.47
CA CYS A 158 0.99 10.89 1.41
C CYS A 158 0.71 11.33 2.85
N ILE A 159 0.47 12.62 3.08
CA ILE A 159 0.17 13.16 4.41
C ILE A 159 -1.11 12.54 5.00
N SER A 160 -2.15 12.41 4.18
CA SER A 160 -3.41 11.83 4.61
C SER A 160 -3.27 10.35 4.97
N LEU A 161 -2.53 9.59 4.18
CA LEU A 161 -2.24 8.17 4.45
C LEU A 161 -1.42 7.99 5.73
N ASP A 162 -0.39 8.80 5.94
CA ASP A 162 0.39 8.76 7.18
C ASP A 162 -0.50 9.05 8.40
N THR A 163 -1.40 10.04 8.28
CA THR A 163 -2.38 10.36 9.34
C THR A 163 -3.34 9.20 9.60
N PHE A 164 -3.85 8.56 8.55
CA PHE A 164 -4.75 7.40 8.70
C PHE A 164 -4.04 6.20 9.32
N LEU A 165 -2.80 5.93 8.90
CA LEU A 165 -1.99 4.84 9.45
C LEU A 165 -1.62 5.09 10.92
N ALA A 166 -1.30 6.33 11.30
CA ALA A 166 -1.06 6.71 12.68
C ALA A 166 -2.29 6.48 13.56
N LYS A 167 -3.48 6.92 13.12
CA LYS A 167 -4.75 6.68 13.83
C LYS A 167 -5.10 5.20 13.94
N LEU A 168 -4.81 4.41 12.90
CA LEU A 168 -5.03 2.96 12.92
C LEU A 168 -4.14 2.29 13.97
N ASN A 169 -2.86 2.68 14.02
CA ASN A 169 -1.91 2.17 15.01
C ASN A 169 -2.32 2.53 16.44
N GLU A 170 -2.71 3.77 16.69
CA GLU A 170 -3.19 4.24 17.99
C GLU A 170 -4.38 3.40 18.47
N ARG A 171 -5.38 3.19 17.60
CA ARG A 171 -6.55 2.35 17.91
C ARG A 171 -6.14 0.90 18.19
N SER A 172 -5.23 0.35 17.40
CA SER A 172 -4.73 -1.01 17.60
C SER A 172 -4.03 -1.16 18.94
N ASN A 173 -3.14 -0.22 19.30
CA ASN A 173 -2.43 -0.22 20.57
C ASN A 173 -3.41 -0.13 21.75
N HIS A 174 -4.37 0.78 21.70
CA HIS A 174 -5.40 0.90 22.73
C HIS A 174 -6.21 -0.38 22.91
N LEU A 175 -6.57 -1.06 21.80
CA LEU A 175 -7.25 -2.35 21.85
C LEU A 175 -6.37 -3.43 22.48
N GLN A 176 -5.09 -3.51 22.10
CA GLN A 176 -4.15 -4.46 22.69
C GLN A 176 -3.99 -4.25 24.20
N GLU A 177 -3.90 -3.00 24.66
CA GLU A 177 -3.84 -2.67 26.09
C GLU A 177 -5.10 -3.11 26.83
N ARG A 178 -6.29 -2.82 26.27
CA ARG A 178 -7.56 -3.28 26.83
C ARG A 178 -7.65 -4.80 26.92
N ILE A 179 -7.17 -5.50 25.89
CA ILE A 179 -7.13 -6.97 25.88
C ILE A 179 -6.17 -7.49 26.95
N ARG A 180 -4.95 -6.93 27.03
CA ARG A 180 -3.97 -7.31 28.07
C ARG A 180 -4.55 -7.09 29.49
N PHE A 181 -5.22 -5.97 29.69
CA PHE A 181 -5.88 -5.67 30.95
C PHE A 181 -6.99 -6.69 31.25
N GLN A 182 -7.84 -7.03 30.30
CA GLN A 182 -8.88 -8.06 30.48
C GLN A 182 -8.26 -9.44 30.76
N ILE A 183 -7.20 -9.82 30.07
CA ILE A 183 -6.48 -11.07 30.34
C ILE A 183 -5.94 -11.09 31.77
N SER A 184 -5.35 -9.99 32.26
CA SER A 184 -4.81 -9.89 33.62
C SER A 184 -5.93 -10.00 34.69
N LEU A 185 -7.08 -9.37 34.47
CA LEU A 185 -8.26 -9.54 35.32
C LEU A 185 -8.77 -10.97 35.31
N CYS A 186 -8.68 -11.60 34.17
CA CYS A 186 -9.05 -12.98 34.00
C CYS A 186 -8.12 -13.95 34.76
N GLN A 187 -6.85 -13.72 34.75
CA GLN A 187 -5.85 -14.54 35.47
C GLN A 187 -6.05 -14.49 36.99
N SER A 188 -6.65 -13.43 37.53
CA SER A 188 -6.91 -13.27 38.96
C SER A 188 -8.18 -13.98 39.45
N ARG A 189 -9.04 -14.51 38.56
CA ARG A 189 -10.32 -15.19 38.92
C ARG A 189 -10.55 -16.50 38.15
N PRO A 190 -9.99 -17.62 38.57
CA PRO A 190 -9.95 -18.85 37.77
C PRO A 190 -11.30 -19.47 37.39
N LYS A 191 -12.36 -19.32 38.20
CA LYS A 191 -13.62 -20.03 37.99
C LYS A 191 -14.62 -19.42 36.99
N GLU A 192 -14.60 -18.11 36.77
CA GLU A 192 -15.47 -17.44 35.78
C GLU A 192 -14.87 -17.40 34.35
N LEU A 193 -13.68 -17.87 34.19
CA LEU A 193 -12.80 -17.65 33.08
C LEU A 193 -13.01 -18.56 31.88
N MET A 194 -13.45 -19.77 32.08
CA MET A 194 -13.59 -20.73 30.97
C MET A 194 -14.64 -20.30 29.95
N GLN A 195 -15.70 -19.64 30.36
CA GLN A 195 -16.76 -19.19 29.44
C GLN A 195 -16.33 -17.93 28.64
N ARG A 196 -15.54 -17.02 29.22
CA ARG A 196 -15.05 -15.80 28.52
C ARG A 196 -13.89 -16.07 27.56
N ARG A 197 -13.12 -17.13 27.78
CA ARG A 197 -11.95 -17.50 26.95
C ARG A 197 -12.31 -17.77 25.48
N VAL A 198 -13.53 -18.27 25.23
CA VAL A 198 -14.00 -18.55 23.86
C VAL A 198 -14.51 -17.30 23.14
N LEU A 199 -14.99 -16.29 23.88
CA LEU A 199 -15.59 -15.07 23.31
C LEU A 199 -14.57 -14.00 22.94
N LEU A 200 -13.41 -13.96 23.62
CA LEU A 200 -12.39 -12.94 23.42
C LEU A 200 -11.77 -12.93 22.01
N PRO A 201 -11.33 -14.06 21.44
CA PRO A 201 -10.75 -14.10 20.09
C PRO A 201 -11.73 -13.62 19.02
N ASN A 202 -13.01 -13.97 19.13
CA ASN A 202 -14.05 -13.54 18.21
C ASN A 202 -14.35 -12.05 18.31
N ALA A 203 -14.32 -11.48 19.52
CA ALA A 203 -14.48 -10.06 19.73
C ALA A 203 -13.30 -9.27 19.13
N ILE A 204 -12.06 -9.75 19.32
CA ILE A 204 -10.86 -9.16 18.72
C ILE A 204 -10.98 -9.17 17.21
N LYS A 205 -11.28 -10.32 16.60
CA LYS A 205 -11.43 -10.46 15.16
C LYS A 205 -12.46 -9.47 14.60
N LYS A 206 -13.62 -9.37 15.23
CA LYS A 206 -14.68 -8.45 14.80
C LYS A 206 -14.25 -6.98 14.84
N VAL A 207 -13.57 -6.56 15.91
CA VAL A 207 -13.08 -5.17 16.03
C VAL A 207 -11.99 -4.86 15.02
N THR A 208 -11.11 -5.83 14.75
CA THR A 208 -10.09 -5.74 13.71
C THR A 208 -10.71 -5.53 12.33
N GLU A 209 -11.67 -6.38 11.96
CA GLU A 209 -12.40 -6.28 10.69
C GLU A 209 -13.13 -4.93 10.54
N GLN A 210 -13.77 -4.44 11.61
CA GLN A 210 -14.43 -3.13 11.61
C GLN A 210 -13.43 -1.98 11.42
N SER A 211 -12.25 -2.05 12.04
CA SER A 211 -11.21 -1.03 11.88
C SER A 211 -10.66 -0.98 10.45
N GLU A 212 -10.43 -2.15 9.85
CA GLU A 212 -10.02 -2.24 8.44
C GLU A 212 -11.09 -1.71 7.48
N GLN A 213 -12.35 -2.04 7.72
CA GLN A 213 -13.46 -1.53 6.91
C GLN A 213 -13.55 0.00 6.98
N THR A 214 -13.43 0.57 8.18
CA THR A 214 -13.45 2.03 8.38
C THR A 214 -12.29 2.71 7.65
N PHE A 215 -11.08 2.15 7.77
CA PHE A 215 -9.90 2.66 7.05
C PHE A 215 -10.11 2.62 5.54
N ASN A 216 -10.58 1.49 5.00
CA ASN A 216 -10.84 1.35 3.56
C ASN A 216 -11.86 2.38 3.05
N LEU A 217 -12.94 2.64 3.81
CA LEU A 217 -13.95 3.65 3.46
C LEU A 217 -13.36 5.06 3.44
N GLN A 218 -12.54 5.42 4.44
CA GLN A 218 -11.88 6.73 4.49
C GLN A 218 -10.94 6.94 3.30
N VAL A 219 -10.17 5.91 2.94
CA VAL A 219 -9.27 5.97 1.77
C VAL A 219 -10.08 6.08 0.47
N GLN A 220 -11.17 5.32 0.31
CA GLN A 220 -12.04 5.40 -0.87
C GLN A 220 -12.64 6.81 -1.03
N GLU A 221 -13.13 7.38 0.04
CA GLU A 221 -13.71 8.73 0.02
C GLU A 221 -12.67 9.80 -0.33
N PHE A 222 -11.47 9.68 0.25
CA PHE A 222 -10.35 10.58 -0.06
C PHE A 222 -9.94 10.50 -1.53
N VAL A 223 -9.75 9.28 -2.06
CA VAL A 223 -9.36 9.06 -3.47
C VAL A 223 -10.42 9.65 -4.40
N ARG A 224 -11.72 9.37 -4.13
CA ARG A 224 -12.81 9.91 -4.94
C ARG A 224 -12.86 11.43 -4.96
N LYS A 225 -12.62 12.07 -3.80
CA LYS A 225 -12.70 13.54 -3.68
C LYS A 225 -11.51 14.28 -4.28
N ASN A 226 -10.32 13.68 -4.24
CA ASN A 226 -9.08 14.42 -4.51
C ASN A 226 -8.28 13.90 -5.71
N LEU A 227 -8.56 12.67 -6.20
CA LEU A 227 -7.75 12.02 -7.22
C LEU A 227 -8.58 11.51 -8.43
N CYS A 228 -9.90 11.49 -8.32
CA CYS A 228 -10.84 11.20 -9.41
C CYS A 228 -11.65 12.43 -9.75
#